data_26dac8706f7405ad3b9a198cbb5b96ae
#
_entry.id   26dac8706f7405ad3b9a198cbb5b96ae
#
_cell.length_a   1.000
_cell.length_b   1.000
_cell.length_c   1.000
_cell.angle_alpha   90.00
_cell.angle_beta   90.00
_cell.angle_gamma   90.00
#
_symmetry.space_group_name_H-M   'P 1'
#
loop_
_entity.id
_entity.type
_entity.pdbx_description
1 polymer ?
#
loop_
_entity_poly.entity_id
_entity_poly.type
_entity_poly.pdbx_seq_one_letter_code
_entity_poly.pdbx_strand_id
1 'polypeptide(L)'
;MVRRKGTIALVGLPPGSFATPIFEVVLGRITIRGSIVGGRQDLAEAIQFAAEGKVHSHYHEMKLEDINQVFSDMKAGKIDGRMVMTSF
;
A
#
# COMPACT_ATOMS: atom_id res chain seq x y z
N MET A 1 -11.38 16.07 -3.48
CA MET A 1 -11.18 14.65 -3.81
C MET A 1 -10.76 14.45 -5.26
N VAL A 2 -11.48 13.67 -6.03
CA VAL A 2 -11.08 13.33 -7.39
C VAL A 2 -11.64 14.34 -8.37
N ARG A 3 -10.86 14.72 -9.36
CA ARG A 3 -11.33 15.58 -10.45
C ARG A 3 -12.46 14.89 -11.24
N ARG A 4 -13.30 15.68 -11.91
CA ARG A 4 -14.23 15.14 -12.88
C ARG A 4 -13.49 14.26 -13.89
N LYS A 5 -14.06 13.12 -14.24
CA LYS A 5 -13.46 12.08 -15.11
C LYS A 5 -12.21 11.42 -14.51
N GLY A 6 -11.92 11.66 -13.24
CA GLY A 6 -10.79 11.04 -12.56
C GLY A 6 -11.02 9.58 -12.23
N THR A 7 -9.95 8.91 -11.84
CA THR A 7 -9.98 7.50 -11.45
C THR A 7 -9.56 7.35 -9.99
N ILE A 8 -10.34 6.59 -9.24
CA ILE A 8 -9.97 6.15 -7.89
C ILE A 8 -9.43 4.74 -8.02
N ALA A 9 -8.16 4.56 -7.68
CA ALA A 9 -7.54 3.23 -7.69
C ALA A 9 -7.58 2.65 -6.28
N LEU A 10 -8.20 1.49 -6.14
CA LEU A 10 -8.26 0.76 -4.87
C LEU A 10 -7.07 -0.18 -4.78
N VAL A 11 -6.25 0.02 -3.77
CA VAL A 11 -5.03 -0.77 -3.52
C VAL A 11 -5.12 -1.38 -2.13
N GLY A 12 -4.66 -2.61 -2.00
CA GLY A 12 -4.74 -3.37 -0.76
C GLY A 12 -6.02 -4.21 -0.67
N LEU A 13 -6.04 -5.13 0.26
CA LEU A 13 -7.12 -6.12 0.40
C LEU A 13 -7.62 -6.20 1.85
N PRO A 14 -8.16 -5.12 2.42
CA PRO A 14 -8.80 -5.23 3.73
C PRO A 14 -10.11 -6.01 3.61
N PRO A 15 -10.54 -6.72 4.67
CA PRO A 15 -11.83 -7.38 4.66
C PRO A 15 -12.97 -6.37 4.69
N GLY A 16 -14.13 -6.79 4.17
CA GLY A 16 -15.34 -5.97 4.22
C GLY A 16 -15.68 -5.30 2.89
N SER A 17 -16.48 -4.27 2.99
CA SER A 17 -16.99 -3.52 1.86
C SER A 17 -17.06 -2.03 2.19
N PHE A 18 -17.23 -1.20 1.18
CA PHE A 18 -17.45 0.22 1.37
C PHE A 18 -18.64 0.70 0.55
N ALA A 19 -19.30 1.74 1.05
CA ALA A 19 -20.40 2.36 0.35
C ALA A 19 -19.88 3.39 -0.67
N THR A 20 -20.51 3.41 -1.84
CA THR A 20 -20.14 4.33 -2.91
C THR A 20 -21.27 5.33 -3.14
N PRO A 21 -21.01 6.64 -3.08
CA PRO A 21 -22.02 7.65 -3.31
C PRO A 21 -22.38 7.74 -4.80
N ILE A 22 -23.56 7.27 -5.15
CA ILE A 22 -24.00 7.17 -6.55
C ILE A 22 -24.00 8.54 -7.23
N PHE A 23 -24.55 9.55 -6.56
CA PHE A 23 -24.71 10.89 -7.12
C PHE A 23 -23.36 11.50 -7.56
N GLU A 24 -22.37 11.49 -6.67
CA GLU A 24 -21.06 12.08 -6.95
C GLU A 24 -20.30 11.30 -8.03
N VAL A 25 -20.43 9.99 -8.03
CA VAL A 25 -19.76 9.14 -9.03
C VAL A 25 -20.36 9.39 -10.42
N VAL A 26 -21.68 9.43 -10.53
CA VAL A 26 -22.36 9.67 -11.80
C VAL A 26 -22.07 11.06 -12.34
N LEU A 27 -22.30 12.11 -11.53
CA LEU A 27 -22.08 13.49 -11.98
C LEU A 27 -20.62 13.80 -12.27
N GLY A 28 -19.71 13.24 -11.50
CA GLY A 28 -18.29 13.44 -11.72
C GLY A 28 -17.67 12.57 -12.81
N ARG A 29 -18.45 11.63 -13.36
CA ARG A 29 -17.95 10.63 -14.32
C ARG A 29 -16.73 9.92 -13.78
N ILE A 30 -16.79 9.54 -12.49
CA ILE A 30 -15.68 8.93 -11.79
C ILE A 30 -15.57 7.45 -12.15
N THR A 31 -14.34 6.99 -12.34
CA THR A 31 -14.02 5.58 -12.51
C THR A 31 -13.46 5.03 -11.21
N ILE A 32 -13.96 3.90 -10.76
CA ILE A 32 -13.39 3.17 -9.62
C ILE A 32 -12.77 1.90 -10.14
N ARG A 33 -11.49 1.71 -9.89
CA ARG A 33 -10.73 0.61 -10.46
C ARG A 33 -9.93 -0.11 -9.37
N GLY A 34 -9.99 -1.44 -9.39
CA GLY A 34 -9.14 -2.26 -8.54
C GLY A 34 -7.73 -2.35 -9.09
N SER A 35 -6.77 -2.53 -8.18
CA SER A 35 -5.38 -2.75 -8.51
C SER A 35 -4.85 -3.91 -7.67
N ILE A 36 -4.35 -4.95 -8.32
CA ILE A 36 -3.76 -6.11 -7.64
C ILE A 36 -2.25 -6.13 -7.85
N VAL A 37 -1.51 -6.06 -6.75
CA VAL A 37 -0.04 -6.04 -6.68
C VAL A 37 0.72 -5.74 -7.98
N GLY A 38 0.97 -6.74 -8.80
CA GLY A 38 1.66 -6.61 -10.08
C GLY A 38 2.25 -7.92 -10.56
N GLY A 39 2.78 -7.93 -11.77
CA GLY A 39 3.45 -9.06 -12.36
C GLY A 39 4.97 -9.01 -12.20
N ARG A 40 5.66 -9.93 -12.86
CA ARG A 40 7.13 -9.99 -12.85
C ARG A 40 7.77 -8.74 -13.42
N GLN A 41 7.19 -8.21 -14.48
CA GLN A 41 7.69 -7.00 -15.14
C GLN A 41 7.59 -5.80 -14.20
N ASP A 42 6.48 -5.67 -13.52
CA ASP A 42 6.29 -4.59 -12.55
C ASP A 42 7.34 -4.62 -11.44
N LEU A 43 7.65 -5.81 -10.92
CA LEU A 43 8.69 -5.97 -9.91
C LEU A 43 10.07 -5.62 -10.47
N ALA A 44 10.39 -6.06 -11.67
CA ALA A 44 11.66 -5.75 -12.32
C ALA A 44 11.85 -4.24 -12.49
N GLU A 45 10.80 -3.53 -12.92
CA GLU A 45 10.81 -2.10 -13.07
C GLU A 45 10.91 -1.37 -11.72
N ALA A 46 10.22 -1.87 -10.69
CA ALA A 46 10.32 -1.32 -9.33
C ALA A 46 11.74 -1.44 -8.78
N ILE A 47 12.39 -2.59 -8.97
CA ILE A 47 13.79 -2.79 -8.57
C ILE A 47 14.71 -1.85 -9.33
N GLN A 48 14.46 -1.65 -10.62
CA GLN A 48 15.24 -0.72 -11.44
C GLN A 48 15.14 0.70 -10.90
N PHE A 49 13.94 1.18 -10.57
CA PHE A 49 13.75 2.50 -9.97
C PHE A 49 14.49 2.62 -8.63
N ALA A 50 14.48 1.57 -7.81
CA ALA A 50 15.22 1.58 -6.55
C ALA A 50 16.74 1.61 -6.79
N ALA A 51 17.24 0.88 -7.78
CA ALA A 51 18.65 0.88 -8.15
C ALA A 51 19.12 2.26 -8.65
N GLU A 52 18.24 2.99 -9.31
CA GLU A 52 18.50 4.37 -9.76
C GLU A 52 18.39 5.43 -8.64
N GLY A 53 18.02 5.00 -7.42
CA GLY A 53 17.87 5.90 -6.28
C GLY A 53 16.59 6.72 -6.26
N LYS A 54 15.60 6.36 -7.08
CA LYS A 54 14.33 7.10 -7.18
C LYS A 54 13.31 6.69 -6.10
N VAL A 55 13.49 5.52 -5.52
CA VAL A 55 12.58 4.96 -4.50
C VAL A 55 13.40 4.42 -3.34
N HIS A 56 13.03 4.80 -2.13
CA HIS A 56 13.65 4.31 -0.91
C HIS A 56 12.56 3.81 0.05
N SER A 57 12.75 2.60 0.57
CA SER A 57 11.88 2.10 1.62
C SER A 57 12.29 2.69 2.97
N HIS A 58 11.32 3.22 3.67
CA HIS A 58 11.53 3.61 5.07
C HIS A 58 11.30 2.37 5.93
N TYR A 59 12.36 1.86 6.55
CA TYR A 59 12.28 0.62 7.31
C TYR A 59 13.17 0.64 8.55
N HIS A 60 12.84 -0.23 9.49
CA HIS A 60 13.63 -0.48 10.69
C HIS A 60 13.99 -1.96 10.75
N GLU A 61 15.21 -2.25 11.15
CA GLU A 61 15.68 -3.63 11.32
C GLU A 61 15.38 -4.14 12.73
N MET A 62 15.10 -5.44 12.83
CA MET A 62 14.79 -6.06 14.11
C MET A 62 15.13 -7.55 14.09
N LYS A 63 15.09 -8.16 15.27
CA LYS A 63 15.28 -9.60 15.44
C LYS A 63 13.98 -10.34 15.34
N LEU A 64 14.01 -11.58 14.87
CA LEU A 64 12.83 -12.44 14.81
C LEU A 64 12.19 -12.64 16.19
N GLU A 65 13.00 -12.66 17.25
CA GLU A 65 12.52 -12.80 18.63
C GLU A 65 11.50 -11.74 19.03
N ASP A 66 11.58 -10.56 18.42
CA ASP A 66 10.73 -9.42 18.76
C ASP A 66 9.42 -9.35 17.93
N ILE A 67 9.13 -10.39 17.16
CA ILE A 67 7.99 -10.36 16.21
C ILE A 67 6.64 -10.11 16.89
N ASN A 68 6.43 -10.66 18.08
CA ASN A 68 5.16 -10.46 18.79
C ASN A 68 4.98 -9.01 19.23
N GLN A 69 6.08 -8.36 19.64
CA GLN A 69 6.05 -6.94 19.98
C GLN A 69 5.73 -6.10 18.75
N VAL A 70 6.30 -6.46 17.60
CA VAL A 70 6.03 -5.77 16.33
C VAL A 70 4.54 -5.87 15.94
N PHE A 71 3.96 -7.05 16.03
CA PHE A 71 2.53 -7.22 15.74
C PHE A 71 1.64 -6.39 16.66
N SER A 72 2.02 -6.33 17.95
CA SER A 72 1.33 -5.49 18.92
C SER A 72 1.43 -4.01 18.54
N ASP A 73 2.61 -3.54 18.18
CA ASP A 73 2.86 -2.16 17.77
C ASP A 73 2.14 -1.81 16.45
N MET A 74 2.07 -2.76 15.51
CA MET A 74 1.32 -2.58 14.26
C MET A 74 -0.16 -2.37 14.54
N LYS A 75 -0.75 -3.19 15.41
CA LYS A 75 -2.16 -3.05 15.81
C LYS A 75 -2.43 -1.72 16.50
N ALA A 76 -1.47 -1.22 17.26
CA ALA A 76 -1.56 0.06 17.96
C ALA A 76 -1.24 1.26 17.06
N GLY A 77 -0.85 1.04 15.81
CA GLY A 77 -0.50 2.12 14.88
C GLY A 77 0.79 2.84 15.20
N LYS A 78 1.71 2.18 15.91
CA LYS A 78 2.98 2.78 16.36
C LYS A 78 4.13 2.62 15.38
N ILE A 79 3.97 1.84 14.32
CA ILE A 79 5.03 1.58 13.36
C ILE A 79 4.96 2.57 12.22
N ASP A 80 6.07 3.25 11.98
CA ASP A 80 6.29 4.12 10.84
C ASP A 80 7.15 3.39 9.81
N GLY A 81 6.57 3.15 8.64
CA GLY A 81 7.24 2.42 7.57
C GLY A 81 7.13 0.90 7.70
N ARG A 82 8.24 0.22 7.52
CA ARG A 82 8.32 -1.24 7.47
C ARG A 82 9.27 -1.78 8.55
N MET A 83 8.88 -2.87 9.18
CA MET A 83 9.78 -3.62 10.06
C MET A 83 10.34 -4.81 9.31
N VAL A 84 11.65 -4.92 9.23
CA VAL A 84 12.36 -5.98 8.50
C VAL A 84 13.18 -6.81 9.47
N MET A 85 12.95 -8.12 9.45
CA MET A 85 13.69 -9.04 10.30
C MET A 85 14.98 -9.43 9.59
N THR A 86 16.10 -9.04 10.19
CA THR A 86 17.44 -9.28 9.63
C THR A 86 18.26 -10.28 10.43
N SER A 87 17.75 -10.71 11.60
CA SER A 87 18.43 -11.66 12.49
C SER A 87 17.44 -12.73 12.93
N PHE A 88 17.86 -13.99 12.84
CA PHE A 88 17.04 -15.16 13.12
C PHE A 88 17.60 -16.03 14.24
#